data_e4c01d42fb81e1ef668e866b6b83d86e
#
_entry.id   e4c01d42fb81e1ef668e866b6b83d86e
#
_cell.length_a   1.000
_cell.length_b   1.000
_cell.length_c   1.000
_cell.angle_alpha   90.00
_cell.angle_beta   90.00
_cell.angle_gamma   90.00
#
_symmetry.space_group_name_H-M   'P 1'
#
loop_
_entity.id
_entity.type
_entity.pdbx_description
1 polymer ?
#
loop_
_entity_poly.entity_id
_entity_poly.type
_entity_poly.pdbx_seq_one_letter_code
_entity_poly.pdbx_strand_id
1 'polypeptide(L)'
;MNEIISQHGWAFDSSLWTELRKIYIDSSWIWQDSERGYFNRALVSPKWINNSHNQKKVIIIHSLGIHLIDKNILLNASHAIFINSFYNFIPKNKDRKLIERALEKMNNKFNNIEIKFMLNEFYKNSFLPNKIDLNYKKAISIKFDNANISYLKNDFKKLSIQDKPPLLLSKNCNVLIIKSSDDLILN
;
A
#
# COMPACT_ATOMS: atom_id res chain seq x y z
N MET A 1 -3.30 16.70 -19.92
CA MET A 1 -3.07 16.84 -18.47
C MET A 1 -2.42 15.56 -17.99
N ASN A 2 -1.34 15.63 -17.23
CA ASN A 2 -0.67 14.45 -16.69
C ASN A 2 -1.49 13.84 -15.55
N GLU A 3 -1.32 12.54 -15.31
CA GLU A 3 -2.11 11.81 -14.32
C GLU A 3 -1.23 11.04 -13.35
N ILE A 4 -1.60 11.05 -12.07
CA ILE A 4 -1.01 10.23 -11.02
C ILE A 4 -2.11 9.35 -10.44
N ILE A 5 -1.85 8.05 -10.36
CA ILE A 5 -2.66 7.10 -9.58
C ILE A 5 -1.80 6.56 -8.45
N SER A 6 -2.29 6.68 -7.22
CA SER A 6 -1.61 6.18 -6.05
C SER A 6 -2.32 4.97 -5.45
N GLN A 7 -1.55 3.96 -5.02
CA GLN A 7 -2.05 2.76 -4.34
C GLN A 7 -1.27 2.55 -3.04
N HIS A 8 -1.97 2.68 -1.92
CA HIS A 8 -1.40 2.37 -0.61
C HIS A 8 -1.29 0.86 -0.36
N GLY A 9 -0.49 0.48 0.64
CA GLY A 9 -0.34 -0.89 1.10
C GLY A 9 -1.44 -1.35 2.06
N TRP A 10 -1.28 -2.55 2.61
CA TRP A 10 -2.19 -3.10 3.61
C TRP A 10 -2.25 -2.22 4.86
N ALA A 11 -3.44 -2.08 5.42
CA ALA A 11 -3.74 -1.29 6.62
C ALA A 11 -3.39 0.21 6.54
N PHE A 12 -3.14 0.76 5.36
CA PHE A 12 -3.03 2.19 5.10
C PHE A 12 -4.25 2.69 4.31
N ASP A 13 -4.35 3.99 4.07
CA ASP A 13 -5.33 4.64 3.22
C ASP A 13 -4.70 5.82 2.46
N SER A 14 -5.48 6.57 1.70
CA SER A 14 -4.99 7.69 0.89
C SER A 14 -4.35 8.82 1.69
N SER A 15 -4.57 8.89 3.01
CA SER A 15 -3.90 9.89 3.85
C SER A 15 -2.37 9.73 3.85
N LEU A 16 -1.85 8.55 3.51
CA LEU A 16 -0.43 8.28 3.29
C LEU A 16 0.20 9.27 2.28
N TRP A 17 -0.56 9.71 1.30
CA TRP A 17 -0.09 10.55 0.21
C TRP A 17 -0.27 12.05 0.42
N THR A 18 -0.85 12.45 1.57
CA THR A 18 -1.24 13.86 1.81
C THR A 18 -0.06 14.83 1.66
N GLU A 19 1.07 14.54 2.27
CA GLU A 19 2.25 15.43 2.19
C GLU A 19 2.89 15.39 0.80
N LEU A 20 3.00 14.22 0.20
CA LEU A 20 3.54 14.09 -1.15
C LEU A 20 2.70 14.86 -2.16
N ARG A 21 1.38 14.82 -2.02
CA ARG A 21 0.43 15.53 -2.87
C ARG A 21 0.59 17.05 -2.76
N LYS A 22 0.78 17.58 -1.56
CA LYS A 22 1.00 19.03 -1.36
C LYS A 22 2.23 19.55 -2.10
N ILE A 23 3.28 18.73 -2.21
CA ILE A 23 4.53 19.12 -2.86
C ILE A 23 4.40 19.09 -4.39
N TYR A 24 3.62 18.15 -4.94
CA TYR A 24 3.64 17.84 -6.38
C TYR A 24 2.41 18.25 -7.16
N ILE A 25 1.36 18.77 -6.51
CA ILE A 25 0.18 19.25 -7.25
C ILE A 25 0.40 20.69 -7.69
N ASP A 26 0.70 20.83 -8.97
CA ASP A 26 0.34 22.02 -9.73
C ASP A 26 -0.93 21.74 -10.56
N SER A 27 -1.48 22.76 -11.19
CA SER A 27 -2.69 22.70 -12.01
C SER A 27 -2.56 21.80 -13.27
N SER A 28 -1.38 21.28 -13.56
CA SER A 28 -1.10 20.45 -14.74
C SER A 28 -1.26 18.94 -14.48
N TRP A 29 -1.49 18.53 -13.22
CA TRP A 29 -1.61 17.14 -12.81
C TRP A 29 -2.96 16.81 -12.21
N ILE A 30 -3.53 15.67 -12.55
CA ILE A 30 -4.67 15.05 -11.89
C ILE A 30 -4.15 13.93 -10.99
N TRP A 31 -4.48 13.98 -9.70
CA TRP A 31 -4.12 12.94 -8.75
C TRP A 31 -5.37 12.18 -8.30
N GLN A 32 -5.35 10.86 -8.42
CA GLN A 32 -6.39 9.95 -7.99
C GLN A 32 -5.81 8.93 -7.00
N ASP A 33 -6.46 8.80 -5.85
CA ASP A 33 -6.09 7.79 -4.86
C ASP A 33 -6.97 6.55 -5.00
N SER A 34 -6.35 5.39 -4.89
CA SER A 34 -7.05 4.14 -4.64
C SER A 34 -7.40 4.04 -3.15
N GLU A 35 -8.60 3.55 -2.84
CA GLU A 35 -9.02 3.26 -1.47
C GLU A 35 -9.50 1.82 -1.33
N ARG A 36 -9.05 1.16 -0.28
CA ARG A 36 -9.38 -0.24 0.01
C ARG A 36 -10.54 -0.42 0.98
N GLY A 37 -11.12 0.67 1.48
CA GLY A 37 -12.25 0.63 2.42
C GLY A 37 -11.90 0.16 3.83
N TYR A 38 -10.63 0.22 4.25
CA TYR A 38 -10.20 -0.33 5.55
C TYR A 38 -10.75 0.40 6.76
N PHE A 39 -10.93 1.74 6.67
CA PHE A 39 -11.21 2.60 7.82
C PHE A 39 -12.39 3.53 7.56
N ASN A 40 -13.57 2.94 7.34
CA ASN A 40 -14.81 3.68 7.06
C ASN A 40 -14.71 4.63 5.84
N ARG A 41 -13.85 4.26 4.88
CA ARG A 41 -13.75 4.95 3.60
C ARG A 41 -14.45 4.14 2.52
N ALA A 42 -15.03 4.83 1.55
CA ALA A 42 -15.57 4.16 0.37
C ALA A 42 -14.44 3.48 -0.42
N LEU A 43 -14.74 2.31 -0.98
CA LEU A 43 -13.83 1.64 -1.91
C LEU A 43 -13.71 2.50 -3.18
N VAL A 44 -12.49 2.84 -3.58
CA VAL A 44 -12.21 3.62 -4.79
C VAL A 44 -11.20 2.88 -5.65
N SER A 45 -11.59 2.61 -6.89
CA SER A 45 -10.71 2.05 -7.92
C SER A 45 -10.54 3.10 -9.03
N PRO A 46 -9.46 3.88 -9.03
CA PRO A 46 -9.22 4.91 -10.03
C PRO A 46 -9.02 4.31 -11.41
N LYS A 47 -9.17 5.15 -12.43
CA LYS A 47 -8.91 4.79 -13.84
C LYS A 47 -8.22 5.95 -14.53
N TRP A 48 -7.39 5.65 -15.52
CA TRP A 48 -6.85 6.68 -16.40
C TRP A 48 -8.00 7.40 -17.11
N ILE A 49 -8.00 8.73 -17.06
CA ILE A 49 -9.05 9.57 -17.65
C ILE A 49 -8.75 9.78 -19.13
N ASN A 50 -7.47 9.97 -19.47
CA ASN A 50 -7.02 10.32 -20.80
C ASN A 50 -6.31 9.17 -21.49
N ASN A 51 -6.56 9.01 -22.79
CA ASN A 51 -5.90 8.02 -23.64
C ASN A 51 -4.82 8.62 -24.57
N SER A 52 -4.45 9.89 -24.37
CA SER A 52 -3.43 10.55 -25.19
C SER A 52 -2.02 9.99 -24.90
N HIS A 53 -1.28 9.64 -25.94
CA HIS A 53 0.09 9.14 -25.85
C HIS A 53 1.11 10.18 -25.35
N ASN A 54 0.79 11.47 -25.42
CA ASN A 54 1.69 12.56 -25.04
C ASN A 54 1.58 12.93 -23.55
N GLN A 55 0.79 12.20 -22.76
CA GLN A 55 0.57 12.51 -21.35
C GLN A 55 1.32 11.51 -20.48
N LYS A 56 1.92 12.04 -19.40
CA LYS A 56 2.55 11.19 -18.39
C LYS A 56 1.48 10.54 -17.52
N LYS A 57 1.50 9.21 -17.43
CA LYS A 57 0.69 8.37 -16.56
C LYS A 57 1.60 7.76 -15.51
N VAL A 58 1.58 8.34 -14.31
CA VAL A 58 2.45 7.93 -13.20
C VAL A 58 1.67 7.10 -12.21
N ILE A 59 2.21 5.96 -11.83
CA ILE A 59 1.70 5.17 -10.69
C ILE A 59 2.67 5.28 -9.52
N ILE A 60 2.12 5.44 -8.31
CA ILE A 60 2.89 5.41 -7.06
C ILE A 60 2.31 4.30 -6.19
N ILE A 61 3.11 3.29 -5.88
CA ILE A 61 2.65 2.06 -5.22
C ILE A 61 3.49 1.81 -3.98
N HIS A 62 2.82 1.60 -2.85
CA HIS A 62 3.46 1.29 -1.58
C HIS A 62 3.19 -0.15 -1.14
N SER A 63 4.24 -0.86 -0.73
CA SER A 63 4.16 -2.16 -0.03
C SER A 63 3.29 -3.19 -0.79
N LEU A 64 2.26 -3.77 -0.14
CA LEU A 64 1.31 -4.72 -0.72
C LEU A 64 0.52 -4.13 -1.90
N GLY A 65 0.54 -2.82 -2.11
CA GLY A 65 -0.24 -2.14 -3.15
C GLY A 65 -0.06 -2.73 -4.54
N ILE A 66 1.11 -3.29 -4.87
CA ILE A 66 1.38 -3.95 -6.15
C ILE A 66 0.47 -5.17 -6.40
N HIS A 67 0.00 -5.83 -5.34
CA HIS A 67 -0.92 -6.96 -5.39
C HIS A 67 -2.40 -6.53 -5.35
N LEU A 68 -2.67 -5.24 -5.13
CA LEU A 68 -4.00 -4.68 -4.95
C LEU A 68 -4.46 -3.83 -6.13
N ILE A 69 -3.52 -3.30 -6.90
CA ILE A 69 -3.81 -2.42 -8.04
C ILE A 69 -4.34 -3.19 -9.25
N ASP A 70 -5.22 -2.56 -10.02
CA ASP A 70 -5.73 -3.15 -11.27
C ASP A 70 -4.59 -3.24 -12.31
N LYS A 71 -4.52 -4.40 -12.98
CA LYS A 71 -3.51 -4.68 -14.02
C LYS A 71 -3.58 -3.70 -15.19
N ASN A 72 -4.76 -3.19 -15.53
CA ASN A 72 -4.91 -2.24 -16.63
C ASN A 72 -4.28 -0.88 -16.31
N ILE A 73 -4.22 -0.51 -15.03
CA ILE A 73 -3.50 0.70 -14.59
C ILE A 73 -2.01 0.51 -14.83
N LEU A 74 -1.46 -0.66 -14.47
CA LEU A 74 -0.04 -0.98 -14.67
C LEU A 74 0.35 -1.01 -16.17
N LEU A 75 -0.49 -1.65 -17.00
CA LEU A 75 -0.24 -1.77 -18.44
C LEU A 75 -0.12 -0.42 -19.15
N ASN A 76 -0.88 0.55 -18.70
CA ASN A 76 -0.97 1.87 -19.36
C ASN A 76 -0.10 2.94 -18.67
N ALA A 77 0.67 2.58 -17.65
CA ALA A 77 1.57 3.51 -16.98
C ALA A 77 2.80 3.81 -17.84
N SER A 78 3.18 5.09 -17.93
CA SER A 78 4.44 5.53 -18.53
C SER A 78 5.59 5.61 -17.51
N HIS A 79 5.25 5.76 -16.23
CA HIS A 79 6.18 5.80 -15.09
C HIS A 79 5.59 5.03 -13.91
N ALA A 80 6.43 4.26 -13.23
CA ALA A 80 6.05 3.50 -12.04
C ALA A 80 7.05 3.76 -10.90
N ILE A 81 6.53 4.16 -9.74
CA ILE A 81 7.31 4.38 -8.51
C ILE A 81 6.86 3.34 -7.50
N PHE A 82 7.76 2.45 -7.11
CA PHE A 82 7.51 1.42 -6.10
C PHE A 82 8.22 1.81 -4.81
N ILE A 83 7.47 1.94 -3.71
CA ILE A 83 7.99 2.30 -2.40
C ILE A 83 7.82 1.09 -1.48
N ASN A 84 8.92 0.51 -1.00
CA ASN A 84 8.91 -0.68 -0.15
C ASN A 84 7.96 -1.78 -0.65
N SER A 85 7.82 -1.93 -1.97
CA SER A 85 6.99 -2.95 -2.59
C SER A 85 7.78 -4.24 -2.79
N PHE A 86 7.09 -5.38 -2.82
CA PHE A 86 7.70 -6.69 -2.89
C PHE A 86 6.97 -7.59 -3.89
N TYR A 87 7.71 -8.54 -4.43
CA TYR A 87 7.15 -9.59 -5.30
C TYR A 87 6.51 -10.70 -4.47
N ASN A 88 7.25 -11.23 -3.50
CA ASN A 88 6.77 -12.17 -2.50
C ASN A 88 7.09 -11.62 -1.12
N PHE A 89 6.09 -11.61 -0.23
CA PHE A 89 6.30 -11.20 1.16
C PHE A 89 7.05 -12.28 1.95
N ILE A 90 6.70 -13.55 1.73
CA ILE A 90 7.37 -14.68 2.39
C ILE A 90 8.67 -14.98 1.64
N PRO A 91 9.83 -14.83 2.31
CA PRO A 91 11.12 -15.11 1.69
C PRO A 91 11.32 -16.61 1.44
N LYS A 92 12.25 -16.94 0.53
CA LYS A 92 12.63 -18.35 0.23
C LYS A 92 13.81 -18.85 1.06
N ASN A 93 14.29 -18.07 2.03
CA ASN A 93 15.45 -18.37 2.87
C ASN A 93 15.03 -18.98 4.23
N LYS A 94 15.98 -19.04 5.17
CA LYS A 94 15.79 -19.56 6.54
C LYS A 94 14.71 -18.86 7.36
N ASP A 95 14.40 -17.62 7.03
CA ASP A 95 13.46 -16.78 7.78
C ASP A 95 11.99 -17.07 7.40
N ARG A 96 11.77 -17.88 6.37
CA ARG A 96 10.44 -18.26 5.88
C ARG A 96 9.50 -18.71 7.00
N LYS A 97 9.92 -19.67 7.83
CA LYS A 97 9.09 -20.21 8.91
C LYS A 97 8.75 -19.16 9.99
N LEU A 98 9.67 -18.21 10.23
CA LEU A 98 9.45 -17.11 11.16
C LEU A 98 8.34 -16.18 10.64
N ILE A 99 8.42 -15.78 9.38
CA ILE A 99 7.43 -14.89 8.75
C ILE A 99 6.07 -15.60 8.63
N GLU A 100 6.03 -16.87 8.22
CA GLU A 100 4.78 -17.65 8.16
C GLU A 100 4.08 -17.70 9.53
N ARG A 101 4.82 -17.96 10.61
CA ARG A 101 4.29 -17.94 12.00
C ARG A 101 3.80 -16.55 12.43
N ALA A 102 4.52 -15.49 12.04
CA ALA A 102 4.10 -14.12 12.33
C ALA A 102 2.77 -13.79 11.63
N LEU A 103 2.64 -14.15 10.34
CA LEU A 103 1.39 -13.98 9.59
C LEU A 103 0.25 -14.80 10.18
N GLU A 104 0.49 -16.03 10.61
CA GLU A 104 -0.51 -16.86 11.27
C GLU A 104 -1.01 -16.22 12.58
N LYS A 105 -0.08 -15.75 13.43
CA LYS A 105 -0.43 -15.02 14.66
C LYS A 105 -1.27 -13.77 14.38
N MET A 106 -0.93 -13.01 13.34
CA MET A 106 -1.71 -11.84 12.93
C MET A 106 -3.09 -12.28 12.39
N ASN A 107 -3.15 -13.35 11.57
CA ASN A 107 -4.41 -13.84 11.03
C ASN A 107 -5.41 -14.25 12.11
N ASN A 108 -4.95 -14.78 13.24
CA ASN A 108 -5.79 -15.19 14.36
C ASN A 108 -6.37 -13.99 15.13
N LYS A 109 -5.82 -12.78 14.94
CA LYS A 109 -6.28 -11.54 15.60
C LYS A 109 -7.33 -10.74 14.81
N PHE A 110 -7.81 -11.26 13.69
CA PHE A 110 -8.89 -10.62 12.93
C PHE A 110 -10.27 -10.85 13.58
N ASN A 111 -10.45 -10.27 14.78
CA ASN A 111 -11.68 -10.22 15.53
C ASN A 111 -11.85 -8.82 16.16
N ASN A 112 -13.05 -8.49 16.65
CA ASN A 112 -13.37 -7.16 17.15
C ASN A 112 -12.55 -6.74 18.39
N ILE A 113 -12.00 -7.69 19.14
CA ILE A 113 -11.27 -7.43 20.38
C ILE A 113 -9.79 -7.13 20.07
N GLU A 114 -9.16 -7.96 19.23
CA GLU A 114 -7.71 -7.95 19.05
C GLU A 114 -7.25 -7.12 17.85
N ILE A 115 -8.14 -6.82 16.89
CA ILE A 115 -7.78 -6.11 15.64
C ILE A 115 -7.11 -4.76 15.92
N LYS A 116 -7.64 -3.98 16.86
CA LYS A 116 -7.11 -2.67 17.20
C LYS A 116 -5.70 -2.77 17.79
N PHE A 117 -5.46 -3.73 18.67
CA PHE A 117 -4.13 -3.99 19.23
C PHE A 117 -3.15 -4.41 18.13
N MET A 118 -3.54 -5.33 17.26
CA MET A 118 -2.71 -5.81 16.16
C MET A 118 -2.33 -4.67 15.21
N LEU A 119 -3.28 -3.82 14.83
CA LEU A 119 -3.02 -2.67 13.98
C LEU A 119 -2.08 -1.64 14.63
N ASN A 120 -2.22 -1.40 15.93
CA ASN A 120 -1.31 -0.53 16.67
C ASN A 120 0.14 -1.05 16.65
N GLU A 121 0.34 -2.35 16.89
CA GLU A 121 1.67 -2.96 16.83
C GLU A 121 2.23 -2.95 15.40
N PHE A 122 1.42 -3.21 14.39
CA PHE A 122 1.82 -3.13 12.99
C PHE A 122 2.29 -1.72 12.63
N TYR A 123 1.52 -0.68 12.97
CA TYR A 123 1.90 0.71 12.70
C TYR A 123 3.18 1.11 13.45
N LYS A 124 3.30 0.74 14.73
CA LYS A 124 4.51 0.98 15.51
C LYS A 124 5.75 0.43 14.80
N ASN A 125 5.68 -0.79 14.29
CA ASN A 125 6.78 -1.43 13.57
C ASN A 125 7.03 -0.78 12.19
N SER A 126 5.99 -0.33 11.50
CA SER A 126 6.10 0.32 10.19
C SER A 126 6.77 1.70 10.24
N PHE A 127 6.83 2.35 11.42
CA PHE A 127 7.48 3.65 11.58
C PHE A 127 8.91 3.57 12.13
N LEU A 128 9.35 2.39 12.58
CA LEU A 128 10.72 2.23 13.08
C LEU A 128 11.74 2.49 11.96
N PRO A 129 12.92 3.09 12.30
CA PRO A 129 13.38 3.48 13.66
C PRO A 129 12.77 4.79 14.20
N ASN A 130 11.96 5.48 13.42
CA ASN A 130 11.35 6.75 13.82
C ASN A 130 10.25 6.53 14.87
N LYS A 131 10.13 7.48 15.81
CA LYS A 131 9.03 7.46 16.78
C LYS A 131 7.79 8.07 16.17
N ILE A 132 6.65 7.43 16.38
CA ILE A 132 5.35 7.99 16.00
C ILE A 132 5.04 9.17 16.94
N ASP A 133 4.74 10.33 16.35
CA ASP A 133 4.24 11.51 17.07
C ASP A 133 2.95 11.17 17.84
N LEU A 134 2.76 11.80 19.02
CA LEU A 134 1.61 11.57 19.89
C LEU A 134 0.28 11.96 19.24
N ASN A 135 0.25 13.04 18.45
CA ASN A 135 -0.96 13.48 17.73
C ASN A 135 -1.33 12.49 16.63
N TYR A 136 -0.32 12.02 15.89
CA TYR A 136 -0.50 10.99 14.88
C TYR A 136 -0.97 9.66 15.51
N LYS A 137 -0.43 9.30 16.67
CA LYS A 137 -0.85 8.12 17.44
C LYS A 137 -2.33 8.17 17.83
N LYS A 138 -2.81 9.34 18.29
CA LYS A 138 -4.22 9.54 18.61
C LYS A 138 -5.12 9.43 17.38
N ALA A 139 -4.73 10.09 16.28
CA ALA A 139 -5.46 10.05 15.02
C ALA A 139 -5.58 8.62 14.46
N ILE A 140 -4.50 7.83 14.52
CA ILE A 140 -4.49 6.42 14.13
C ILE A 140 -5.41 5.58 15.03
N SER A 141 -5.39 5.80 16.34
CA SER A 141 -6.23 5.03 17.27
C SER A 141 -7.72 5.22 16.96
N ILE A 142 -8.17 6.46 16.72
CA ILE A 142 -9.56 6.77 16.32
C ILE A 142 -9.90 6.09 14.97
N LYS A 143 -8.97 6.07 14.04
CA LYS A 143 -9.11 5.41 12.74
C LYS A 143 -9.37 3.91 12.90
N PHE A 144 -8.68 3.25 13.84
CA PHE A 144 -8.85 1.81 14.08
C PHE A 144 -10.18 1.44 14.72
N ASP A 145 -10.88 2.37 15.38
CA ASP A 145 -12.24 2.14 15.88
C ASP A 145 -13.23 1.85 14.72
N ASN A 146 -12.91 2.31 13.50
CA ASN A 146 -13.70 2.13 12.29
C ASN A 146 -13.09 1.09 11.34
N ALA A 147 -12.30 0.14 11.85
CA ALA A 147 -11.63 -0.86 11.02
C ALA A 147 -12.62 -1.84 10.38
N ASN A 148 -12.62 -1.93 9.06
CA ASN A 148 -13.34 -2.96 8.32
C ASN A 148 -12.52 -4.25 8.31
N ILE A 149 -12.84 -5.14 9.26
CA ILE A 149 -12.12 -6.40 9.49
C ILE A 149 -12.18 -7.29 8.24
N SER A 150 -13.29 -7.32 7.53
CA SER A 150 -13.45 -8.15 6.33
C SER A 150 -12.49 -7.73 5.21
N TYR A 151 -12.44 -6.44 4.90
CA TYR A 151 -11.53 -5.93 3.87
C TYR A 151 -10.06 -6.09 4.27
N LEU A 152 -9.72 -5.76 5.52
CA LEU A 152 -8.37 -5.96 6.05
C LEU A 152 -7.94 -7.42 5.97
N LYS A 153 -8.79 -8.36 6.38
CA LYS A 153 -8.50 -9.80 6.36
C LYS A 153 -8.38 -10.35 4.95
N ASN A 154 -9.24 -9.92 4.04
CA ASN A 154 -9.19 -10.38 2.65
C ASN A 154 -7.90 -9.96 1.94
N ASP A 155 -7.46 -8.71 2.13
CA ASP A 155 -6.23 -8.25 1.52
C ASP A 155 -4.99 -8.79 2.25
N PHE A 156 -5.07 -9.00 3.58
CA PHE A 156 -3.99 -9.63 4.36
C PHE A 156 -3.62 -11.03 3.85
N LYS A 157 -4.61 -11.81 3.42
CA LYS A 157 -4.37 -13.15 2.85
C LYS A 157 -3.40 -13.13 1.67
N LYS A 158 -3.32 -12.02 0.92
CA LYS A 158 -2.39 -11.88 -0.20
C LYS A 158 -0.92 -11.87 0.22
N LEU A 159 -0.61 -11.57 1.48
CA LEU A 159 0.75 -11.69 2.03
C LEU A 159 1.23 -13.15 2.10
N SER A 160 0.30 -14.08 2.32
CA SER A 160 0.61 -15.53 2.42
C SER A 160 0.60 -16.24 1.05
N ILE A 161 -0.04 -15.65 0.05
CA ILE A 161 -0.13 -16.21 -1.29
C ILE A 161 1.14 -15.84 -2.05
N GLN A 162 1.86 -16.83 -2.55
CA GLN A 162 3.04 -16.63 -3.41
C GLN A 162 2.62 -16.40 -4.87
N ASP A 163 1.54 -15.67 -5.07
CA ASP A 163 1.10 -15.30 -6.40
C ASP A 163 1.98 -14.19 -6.97
N LYS A 164 2.30 -14.35 -8.25
CA LYS A 164 2.99 -13.31 -8.98
C LYS A 164 2.13 -12.04 -8.97
N PRO A 165 2.67 -10.88 -8.53
CA PRO A 165 1.95 -9.64 -8.71
C PRO A 165 1.65 -9.44 -10.19
N PRO A 166 0.61 -8.68 -10.55
CA PRO A 166 0.29 -8.40 -11.95
C PRO A 166 1.31 -7.44 -12.57
N LEU A 167 2.60 -7.84 -12.60
CA LEU A 167 3.68 -7.04 -13.19
C LEU A 167 3.56 -7.00 -14.71
N LEU A 168 2.56 -6.28 -15.18
CA LEU A 168 2.32 -6.01 -16.58
C LEU A 168 2.61 -4.53 -16.87
N LEU A 169 3.85 -4.11 -16.63
CA LEU A 169 4.29 -2.79 -17.08
C LEU A 169 4.56 -2.81 -18.59
N SER A 170 4.26 -1.70 -19.26
CA SER A 170 4.73 -1.46 -20.64
C SER A 170 6.25 -1.58 -20.69
N LYS A 171 6.78 -2.11 -21.81
CA LYS A 171 8.24 -2.17 -22.06
C LYS A 171 8.92 -0.79 -21.99
N ASN A 172 8.17 0.27 -22.26
CA ASN A 172 8.65 1.65 -22.25
C ASN A 172 8.35 2.39 -20.94
N CYS A 173 7.87 1.68 -19.89
CA CYS A 173 7.61 2.29 -18.60
C CYS A 173 8.93 2.56 -17.87
N ASN A 174 9.12 3.82 -17.47
CA ASN A 174 10.24 4.19 -16.59
C ASN A 174 9.93 3.74 -15.17
N VAL A 175 10.86 3.04 -14.53
CA VAL A 175 10.64 2.46 -13.20
C VAL A 175 11.61 3.04 -12.18
N LEU A 176 11.08 3.51 -11.04
CA LEU A 176 11.83 3.89 -9.86
C LEU A 176 11.44 2.96 -8.70
N ILE A 177 12.44 2.37 -8.06
CA ILE A 177 12.25 1.52 -6.86
C ILE A 177 12.94 2.21 -5.69
N ILE A 178 12.17 2.49 -4.65
CA ILE A 178 12.62 3.07 -3.39
C ILE A 178 12.49 2.02 -2.30
N LYS A 179 13.58 1.68 -1.63
CA LYS A 179 13.61 0.76 -0.49
C LYS A 179 14.23 1.44 0.72
N SER A 180 13.61 1.25 1.88
CA SER A 180 14.22 1.59 3.16
C SER A 180 15.20 0.49 3.58
N SER A 181 16.41 0.86 4.04
CA SER A 181 17.39 -0.10 4.59
C SER A 181 16.97 -0.65 5.95
N ASP A 182 16.15 0.11 6.69
CA ASP A 182 15.76 -0.19 8.07
C ASP A 182 14.28 -0.59 8.19
N ASP A 183 13.72 -1.15 7.12
CA ASP A 183 12.33 -1.62 7.10
C ASP A 183 12.19 -2.93 7.89
N LEU A 184 11.63 -2.86 9.09
CA LEU A 184 11.43 -4.04 9.95
C LEU A 184 10.25 -4.93 9.53
N ILE A 185 9.50 -4.54 8.53
CA ILE A 185 8.40 -5.34 7.96
C ILE A 185 8.90 -6.23 6.82
N LEU A 186 9.87 -5.73 6.04
CA LEU A 186 10.34 -6.39 4.82
C LEU A 186 11.77 -6.96 4.91
N ASN A 187 12.50 -6.69 6.01
CA ASN A 187 13.88 -7.18 6.23
C ASN A 187 13.91 -8.37 7.17
#